data_8655077a92e6a7336db135c292747a55
#
_entry.id   8655077a92e6a7336db135c292747a55
#
_cell.length_a   1.000
_cell.length_b   1.000
_cell.length_c   1.000
_cell.angle_alpha   90.00
_cell.angle_beta   90.00
_cell.angle_gamma   90.00
#
_symmetry.space_group_name_H-M   'P 1'
#
loop_
_entity.id
_entity.type
_entity.pdbx_description
1 polymer ?
#
loop_
_entity_poly.entity_id
_entity_poly.type
_entity_poly.pdbx_seq_one_letter_code
_entity_poly.pdbx_strand_id
1 'polypeptide(L)'
;MLVKSPAEFVVGAVRAFDIGYESTAPFAGAMRNFGENLFYPPNVKGWPGGETWINSSTLLARKQFVEQLLRSTAAVPAGRMVKGSMHFDIARWLTDFRTSPTARPGLTAELQLQHAVLPFAPVDPIATDSTASAYLQALLMDPAYQLK
;
A
#
# COMPACT_ATOMS: atom_id res chain seq x y z
N MET A 1 5.53 -6.89 17.27
CA MET A 1 4.80 -6.78 16.01
C MET A 1 3.76 -5.68 16.16
N LEU A 2 3.81 -4.67 15.34
CA LEU A 2 2.93 -3.51 15.41
C LEU A 2 2.09 -3.39 14.15
N VAL A 3 0.81 -3.04 14.31
CA VAL A 3 -0.08 -2.74 13.18
C VAL A 3 0.19 -1.31 12.71
N LYS A 4 0.29 -1.10 11.40
CA LYS A 4 0.39 0.24 10.81
C LYS A 4 -0.85 1.05 11.19
N SER A 5 -0.66 2.28 11.69
CA SER A 5 -1.78 3.21 11.82
C SER A 5 -2.39 3.51 10.45
N PRO A 6 -3.61 4.02 10.36
CA PRO A 6 -4.20 4.43 9.08
C PRO A 6 -3.31 5.40 8.29
N ALA A 7 -2.71 6.39 8.96
CA ALA A 7 -1.79 7.32 8.31
C ALA A 7 -0.53 6.62 7.79
N GLU A 8 0.09 5.75 8.56
CA GLU A 8 1.26 4.98 8.12
C GLU A 8 0.93 4.06 6.94
N PHE A 9 -0.27 3.48 6.93
CA PHE A 9 -0.70 2.61 5.87
C PHE A 9 -0.92 3.37 4.56
N VAL A 10 -1.70 4.46 4.58
CA VAL A 10 -2.03 5.25 3.39
C VAL A 10 -0.83 6.03 2.88
N VAL A 11 -0.19 6.84 3.74
CA VAL A 11 0.95 7.67 3.35
C VAL A 11 2.15 6.81 2.99
N GLY A 12 2.35 5.72 3.72
CA GLY A 12 3.39 4.73 3.41
C GLY A 12 3.23 4.13 2.02
N ALA A 13 2.02 3.71 1.65
CA ALA A 13 1.73 3.20 0.32
C ALA A 13 1.95 4.26 -0.78
N VAL A 14 1.42 5.46 -0.59
CA VAL A 14 1.56 6.56 -1.56
C VAL A 14 3.03 6.89 -1.82
N ARG A 15 3.85 6.92 -0.79
CA ARG A 15 5.29 7.22 -0.90
C ARG A 15 6.10 6.06 -1.42
N ALA A 16 5.82 4.85 -0.95
CA ALA A 16 6.58 3.66 -1.34
C ALA A 16 6.40 3.31 -2.83
N PHE A 17 5.20 3.55 -3.36
CA PHE A 17 4.85 3.20 -4.74
C PHE A 17 4.80 4.40 -5.69
N ASP A 18 5.25 5.57 -5.24
CA ASP A 18 5.25 6.81 -6.04
C ASP A 18 3.90 7.08 -6.69
N ILE A 19 2.83 7.00 -5.90
CA ILE A 19 1.46 7.16 -6.38
C ILE A 19 1.24 8.61 -6.82
N GLY A 20 0.90 8.81 -8.08
CA GLY A 20 0.48 10.12 -8.60
C GLY A 20 -0.93 10.47 -8.11
N TYR A 21 -1.17 11.74 -7.73
CA TYR A 21 -2.47 12.23 -7.30
C TYR A 21 -2.65 13.73 -7.58
N GLU A 22 -3.87 14.14 -7.83
CA GLU A 22 -4.23 15.55 -7.94
C GLU A 22 -4.64 16.18 -6.60
N SER A 23 -5.24 15.36 -5.72
CA SER A 23 -5.80 15.82 -4.45
C SER A 23 -5.51 14.80 -3.36
N THR A 24 -5.28 15.30 -2.15
CA THR A 24 -5.12 14.47 -0.96
C THR A 24 -6.45 14.02 -0.34
N ALA A 25 -7.58 14.55 -0.82
CA ALA A 25 -8.90 14.25 -0.27
C ALA A 25 -9.25 12.75 -0.25
N PRO A 26 -8.95 11.95 -1.29
CA PRO A 26 -9.19 10.50 -1.25
C PRO A 26 -8.41 9.80 -0.14
N PHE A 27 -7.18 10.24 0.13
CA PHE A 27 -6.33 9.65 1.19
C PHE A 27 -6.85 10.00 2.58
N ALA A 28 -7.26 11.24 2.81
CA ALA A 28 -7.90 11.65 4.06
C ALA A 28 -9.21 10.88 4.29
N GLY A 29 -10.00 10.66 3.23
CA GLY A 29 -11.20 9.83 3.29
C GLY A 29 -10.90 8.37 3.66
N ALA A 30 -9.86 7.78 3.06
CA ALA A 30 -9.42 6.42 3.37
C ALA A 30 -8.98 6.30 4.83
N MET A 31 -8.15 7.22 5.33
CA MET A 31 -7.71 7.21 6.73
C MET A 31 -8.89 7.30 7.71
N ARG A 32 -9.89 8.14 7.40
CA ARG A 32 -11.13 8.23 8.20
C ARG A 32 -11.88 6.90 8.22
N ASN A 33 -12.01 6.22 7.08
CA ASN A 33 -12.65 4.91 6.98
C ASN A 33 -11.87 3.81 7.75
N PHE A 34 -10.58 4.01 7.95
CA PHE A 34 -9.73 3.11 8.76
C PHE A 34 -9.75 3.46 10.25
N GLY A 35 -10.51 4.47 10.65
CA GLY A 35 -10.70 4.87 12.04
C GLY A 35 -9.85 6.06 12.50
N GLU A 36 -9.07 6.69 11.60
CA GLU A 36 -8.26 7.88 11.93
C GLU A 36 -8.79 9.12 11.19
N ASN A 37 -9.52 9.97 11.91
CA ASN A 37 -9.90 11.26 11.39
C ASN A 37 -8.82 12.28 11.76
N LEU A 38 -7.96 12.61 10.83
CA LEU A 38 -6.81 13.50 11.04
C LEU A 38 -7.22 14.80 11.76
N PHE A 39 -6.43 15.18 12.77
CA PHE A 39 -6.65 16.35 13.64
C PHE A 39 -7.88 16.30 14.56
N TYR A 40 -8.65 15.20 14.56
CA TYR A 40 -9.82 15.01 15.41
C TYR A 40 -9.71 13.70 16.21
N PRO A 41 -8.78 13.62 17.17
CA PRO A 41 -8.66 12.43 18.02
C PRO A 41 -9.93 12.22 18.85
N PRO A 42 -10.27 10.95 19.21
CA PRO A 42 -11.48 10.64 19.94
C PRO A 42 -11.49 11.22 21.37
N ASN A 43 -10.32 11.52 21.92
CA ASN A 43 -10.16 12.12 23.24
C ASN A 43 -8.75 12.76 23.38
N VAL A 44 -8.50 13.37 24.53
CA VAL A 44 -7.24 14.07 24.84
C VAL A 44 -6.00 13.16 24.88
N LYS A 45 -6.18 11.86 24.97
CA LYS A 45 -5.08 10.87 24.91
C LYS A 45 -4.66 10.52 23.47
N GLY A 46 -5.38 11.04 22.48
CA GLY A 46 -5.15 10.72 21.07
C GLY A 46 -5.91 9.48 20.61
N TRP A 47 -5.40 8.85 19.55
CA TRP A 47 -5.96 7.60 19.03
C TRP A 47 -5.40 6.39 19.78
N PRO A 48 -6.23 5.36 20.01
CA PRO A 48 -5.72 4.07 20.46
C PRO A 48 -4.78 3.52 19.40
N GLY A 49 -3.69 2.87 19.83
CA GLY A 49 -2.69 2.31 18.93
C GLY A 49 -2.80 0.80 18.76
N GLY A 50 -1.87 0.24 17.99
CA GLY A 50 -1.68 -1.20 17.89
C GLY A 50 -2.85 -1.94 17.25
N GLU A 51 -3.28 -3.03 17.85
CA GLU A 51 -4.30 -3.93 17.30
C GLU A 51 -5.69 -3.28 17.15
N THR A 52 -5.95 -2.20 17.86
CA THR A 52 -7.24 -1.49 17.78
C THR A 52 -7.53 -0.88 16.41
N TRP A 53 -6.50 -0.70 15.59
CA TRP A 53 -6.64 -0.26 14.20
C TRP A 53 -7.25 -1.32 13.27
N ILE A 54 -7.33 -2.58 13.71
CA ILE A 54 -7.81 -3.70 12.90
C ILE A 54 -9.07 -4.29 13.51
N ASN A 55 -10.14 -4.22 12.78
CA ASN A 55 -11.37 -4.98 12.94
C ASN A 55 -11.88 -5.38 11.56
N SER A 56 -12.95 -6.15 11.49
CA SER A 56 -13.47 -6.66 10.21
C SER A 56 -13.76 -5.55 9.19
N SER A 57 -14.33 -4.43 9.64
CA SER A 57 -14.68 -3.30 8.76
C SER A 57 -13.45 -2.55 8.29
N THR A 58 -12.51 -2.24 9.20
CA THR A 58 -11.29 -1.50 8.84
C THR A 58 -10.35 -2.34 8.01
N LEU A 59 -10.26 -3.65 8.24
CA LEU A 59 -9.49 -4.56 7.43
C LEU A 59 -10.04 -4.64 5.99
N LEU A 60 -11.36 -4.75 5.85
CA LEU A 60 -12.01 -4.72 4.55
C LEU A 60 -11.74 -3.39 3.82
N ALA A 61 -11.90 -2.26 4.51
CA ALA A 61 -11.64 -0.95 3.94
C ALA A 61 -10.18 -0.79 3.48
N ARG A 62 -9.21 -1.32 4.24
CA ARG A 62 -7.79 -1.34 3.85
C ARG A 62 -7.53 -2.18 2.61
N LYS A 63 -8.15 -3.37 2.51
CA LYS A 63 -8.08 -4.20 1.32
C LYS A 63 -8.68 -3.50 0.10
N GLN A 64 -9.84 -2.88 0.26
CA GLN A 64 -10.48 -2.09 -0.81
C GLN A 64 -9.61 -0.92 -1.28
N PHE A 65 -8.90 -0.26 -0.37
CA PHE A 65 -7.96 0.80 -0.73
C PHE A 65 -6.80 0.25 -1.58
N VAL A 66 -6.21 -0.89 -1.21
CA VAL A 66 -5.17 -1.55 -2.00
C VAL A 66 -5.70 -1.94 -3.39
N GLU A 67 -6.88 -2.53 -3.46
CA GLU A 67 -7.52 -2.86 -4.75
C GLU A 67 -7.75 -1.61 -5.60
N GLN A 68 -8.15 -0.51 -5.00
CA GLN A 68 -8.34 0.76 -5.69
C GLN A 68 -7.00 1.30 -6.24
N LEU A 69 -5.91 1.22 -5.48
CA LEU A 69 -4.57 1.55 -5.95
C LEU A 69 -4.19 0.69 -7.16
N LEU A 70 -4.41 -0.61 -7.08
CA LEU A 70 -4.07 -1.55 -8.14
C LEU A 70 -4.92 -1.34 -9.41
N ARG A 71 -6.19 -0.99 -9.27
CA ARG A 71 -7.08 -0.65 -10.40
C ARG A 71 -6.71 0.69 -11.05
N SER A 72 -6.08 1.60 -10.32
CA SER A 72 -5.61 2.89 -10.84
C SER A 72 -4.42 2.76 -11.81
N THR A 73 -3.95 1.54 -12.04
CA THR A 73 -2.95 1.22 -13.09
C THR A 73 -3.53 1.23 -14.50
N ALA A 74 -4.85 1.14 -14.65
CA ALA A 74 -5.50 1.22 -15.96
C ALA A 74 -5.17 2.57 -16.60
N ALA A 75 -4.63 2.52 -17.82
CA ALA A 75 -4.10 3.67 -18.55
C ALA A 75 -5.08 4.84 -18.54
N VAL A 76 -4.74 5.88 -17.80
CA VAL A 76 -5.33 7.20 -18.03
C VAL A 76 -4.70 7.71 -19.31
N PRO A 77 -5.47 8.03 -20.36
CA PRO A 77 -4.92 8.62 -21.56
C PRO A 77 -4.08 9.85 -21.18
N ALA A 78 -2.88 9.94 -21.72
CA ALA A 78 -1.95 11.03 -21.43
C ALA A 78 -2.67 12.38 -21.54
N GLY A 79 -2.68 13.14 -20.44
CA GLY A 79 -3.21 14.51 -20.40
C GLY A 79 -4.58 14.70 -19.73
N ARG A 80 -5.20 13.68 -19.17
CA ARG A 80 -6.50 13.83 -18.50
C ARG A 80 -6.56 13.15 -17.15
N MET A 81 -5.94 13.77 -16.12
CA MET A 81 -6.23 13.39 -14.74
C MET A 81 -7.65 13.84 -14.40
N VAL A 82 -8.50 12.89 -14.02
CA VAL A 82 -9.83 13.21 -13.50
C VAL A 82 -9.66 13.74 -12.08
N LYS A 83 -10.30 14.87 -11.77
CA LYS A 83 -10.24 15.51 -10.44
C LYS A 83 -10.48 14.50 -9.32
N GLY A 84 -9.52 14.35 -8.42
CA GLY A 84 -9.56 13.38 -7.33
C GLY A 84 -9.07 11.97 -7.68
N SER A 85 -8.52 11.75 -8.88
CA SER A 85 -7.93 10.48 -9.27
C SER A 85 -6.55 10.27 -8.65
N MET A 86 -6.21 9.00 -8.37
CA MET A 86 -4.86 8.57 -8.09
C MET A 86 -4.40 7.65 -9.22
N HIS A 87 -3.10 7.62 -9.46
CA HIS A 87 -2.50 6.82 -10.52
C HIS A 87 -1.27 6.08 -10.00
N PHE A 88 -1.24 4.76 -10.22
CA PHE A 88 -0.12 3.91 -9.92
C PHE A 88 0.45 3.30 -11.20
N ASP A 89 1.60 3.78 -11.65
CA ASP A 89 2.33 3.17 -12.76
C ASP A 89 3.20 2.00 -12.26
N ILE A 90 2.55 0.83 -12.12
CA ILE A 90 3.19 -0.39 -11.61
C ILE A 90 4.36 -0.84 -12.48
N ALA A 91 4.27 -0.68 -13.81
CA ALA A 91 5.31 -1.11 -14.73
C ALA A 91 6.58 -0.25 -14.58
N ARG A 92 6.41 1.06 -14.50
CA ARG A 92 7.49 2.00 -14.23
C ARG A 92 8.12 1.73 -12.87
N TRP A 93 7.30 1.60 -11.84
CA TRP A 93 7.79 1.35 -10.48
C TRP A 93 8.62 0.07 -10.41
N LEU A 94 8.16 -1.03 -11.02
CA LEU A 94 8.91 -2.29 -11.08
C LEU A 94 10.23 -2.15 -11.86
N THR A 95 10.25 -1.36 -12.92
CA THR A 95 11.47 -1.10 -13.69
C THR A 95 12.47 -0.31 -12.84
N ASP A 96 12.03 0.76 -12.19
CA ASP A 96 12.85 1.60 -11.32
C ASP A 96 13.37 0.78 -10.12
N PHE A 97 12.54 -0.08 -9.55
CA PHE A 97 12.93 -0.98 -8.46
C PHE A 97 14.06 -1.94 -8.87
N ARG A 98 13.97 -2.56 -10.06
CA ARG A 98 14.97 -3.50 -10.57
C ARG A 98 16.30 -2.83 -10.89
N THR A 99 16.27 -1.57 -11.29
CA THR A 99 17.47 -0.79 -11.63
C THR A 99 18.07 -0.05 -10.44
N SER A 100 17.39 -0.12 -9.28
CA SER A 100 17.85 0.54 -8.06
C SER A 100 19.15 -0.09 -7.53
N PRO A 101 20.11 0.72 -7.06
CA PRO A 101 21.35 0.23 -6.43
C PRO A 101 21.12 -0.49 -5.09
N THR A 102 19.92 -0.50 -4.58
CA THR A 102 19.53 -1.21 -3.35
C THR A 102 19.26 -2.71 -3.58
N ALA A 103 19.30 -3.17 -4.83
CA ALA A 103 19.19 -4.58 -5.14
C ALA A 103 20.29 -5.39 -4.42
N ARG A 104 19.88 -6.35 -3.59
CA ARG A 104 20.82 -7.21 -2.85
C ARG A 104 21.32 -8.32 -3.77
N PRO A 105 22.64 -8.42 -4.04
CA PRO A 105 23.17 -9.49 -4.85
C PRO A 105 22.91 -10.84 -4.17
N GLY A 106 22.47 -11.83 -4.96
CA GLY A 106 22.21 -13.20 -4.48
C GLY A 106 20.76 -13.51 -4.09
N LEU A 107 19.85 -12.53 -4.12
CA LEU A 107 18.42 -12.77 -3.96
C LEU A 107 17.70 -12.79 -5.30
N THR A 108 16.67 -13.64 -5.42
CA THR A 108 15.76 -13.62 -6.57
C THR A 108 14.96 -12.31 -6.60
N ALA A 109 14.43 -11.94 -7.77
CA ALA A 109 13.65 -10.72 -7.91
C ALA A 109 12.42 -10.71 -7.00
N GLU A 110 11.79 -11.87 -6.82
CA GLU A 110 10.63 -12.07 -5.95
C GLU A 110 10.99 -11.83 -4.48
N LEU A 111 12.10 -12.39 -4.01
CA LEU A 111 12.56 -12.20 -2.63
C LEU A 111 12.96 -10.74 -2.37
N GLN A 112 13.53 -10.06 -3.36
CA GLN A 112 13.84 -8.64 -3.24
C GLN A 112 12.56 -7.79 -3.10
N LEU A 113 11.53 -8.07 -3.91
CA LEU A 113 10.22 -7.43 -3.79
C LEU A 113 9.58 -7.71 -2.44
N GLN A 114 9.59 -8.95 -1.99
CA GLN A 114 9.05 -9.33 -0.69
C GLN A 114 9.71 -8.55 0.44
N HIS A 115 11.04 -8.50 0.49
CA HIS A 115 11.77 -7.76 1.52
C HIS A 115 11.58 -6.24 1.45
N ALA A 116 11.25 -5.69 0.28
CA ALA A 116 10.98 -4.26 0.13
C ALA A 116 9.56 -3.88 0.58
N VAL A 117 8.61 -4.78 0.41
CA VAL A 117 7.18 -4.51 0.63
C VAL A 117 6.69 -4.98 1.99
N LEU A 118 7.15 -6.14 2.44
CA LEU A 118 6.72 -6.76 3.69
C LEU A 118 7.79 -6.68 4.78
N PRO A 119 7.41 -6.39 6.03
CA PRO A 119 8.33 -6.43 7.16
C PRO A 119 8.69 -7.87 7.59
N PHE A 120 7.84 -8.83 7.22
CA PHE A 120 7.96 -10.25 7.55
C PHE A 120 7.66 -11.12 6.34
N ALA A 121 7.90 -12.42 6.44
CA ALA A 121 7.49 -13.36 5.41
C ALA A 121 5.96 -13.31 5.21
N PRO A 122 5.47 -13.49 3.97
CA PRO A 122 4.04 -13.53 3.71
C PRO A 122 3.37 -14.66 4.50
N VAL A 123 2.12 -14.42 4.91
CA VAL A 123 1.34 -15.39 5.67
C VAL A 123 0.92 -16.56 4.79
N ASP A 124 0.51 -16.24 3.56
CA ASP A 124 0.11 -17.23 2.56
C ASP A 124 1.22 -17.41 1.52
N PRO A 125 1.48 -18.66 1.06
CA PRO A 125 2.43 -18.89 -0.01
C PRO A 125 2.02 -18.17 -1.29
N ILE A 126 2.94 -17.36 -1.84
CA ILE A 126 2.71 -16.63 -3.09
C ILE A 126 3.38 -17.39 -4.22
N ALA A 127 2.64 -17.66 -5.30
CA ALA A 127 3.16 -18.33 -6.47
C ALA A 127 4.27 -17.51 -7.14
N THR A 128 5.43 -18.11 -7.35
CA THR A 128 6.61 -17.46 -7.93
C THR A 128 6.65 -17.53 -9.46
N ASP A 129 5.75 -18.29 -10.07
CA ASP A 129 5.59 -18.43 -11.51
C ASP A 129 4.69 -17.32 -12.13
N SER A 130 4.20 -16.42 -11.31
CA SER A 130 3.39 -15.29 -11.73
C SER A 130 4.24 -14.12 -12.29
N THR A 131 3.58 -13.20 -12.99
CA THR A 131 4.24 -11.96 -13.42
C THR A 131 4.65 -11.12 -12.18
N ALA A 132 5.70 -10.30 -12.31
CA ALA A 132 6.15 -9.42 -11.21
C ALA A 132 5.04 -8.51 -10.69
N SER A 133 4.15 -8.08 -11.57
CA SER A 133 2.97 -7.27 -11.23
C SER A 133 1.97 -8.07 -10.38
N ALA A 134 1.66 -9.32 -10.76
CA ALA A 134 0.78 -10.19 -9.99
C ALA A 134 1.39 -10.57 -8.64
N TYR A 135 2.69 -10.80 -8.60
CA TYR A 135 3.43 -11.06 -7.35
C TYR A 135 3.36 -9.87 -6.39
N LEU A 136 3.58 -8.65 -6.90
CA LEU A 136 3.45 -7.42 -6.10
C LEU A 136 2.01 -7.24 -5.58
N GLN A 137 1.01 -7.52 -6.40
CA GLN A 137 -0.39 -7.47 -5.97
C GLN A 137 -0.65 -8.44 -4.81
N ALA A 138 -0.15 -9.67 -4.91
CA ALA A 138 -0.29 -10.65 -3.85
C ALA A 138 0.39 -10.21 -2.55
N LEU A 139 1.58 -9.62 -2.62
CA LEU A 139 2.27 -9.05 -1.45
C LEU A 139 1.46 -7.94 -0.77
N LEU A 140 0.85 -7.04 -1.54
CA LEU A 140 0.04 -5.94 -1.01
C LEU A 140 -1.27 -6.41 -0.37
N MET A 141 -1.80 -7.55 -0.81
CA MET A 141 -3.02 -8.17 -0.27
C MET A 141 -2.73 -9.10 0.91
N ASP A 142 -1.46 -9.45 1.15
CA ASP A 142 -1.08 -10.31 2.27
C ASP A 142 -1.31 -9.62 3.62
N PRO A 143 -1.79 -10.34 4.64
CA PRO A 143 -1.96 -9.80 5.99
C PRO A 143 -0.69 -9.16 6.58
N ALA A 144 0.50 -9.67 6.24
CA ALA A 144 1.77 -9.10 6.69
C ALA A 144 1.97 -7.64 6.25
N TYR A 145 1.32 -7.20 5.16
CA TYR A 145 1.39 -5.81 4.70
C TYR A 145 0.78 -4.81 5.70
N GLN A 146 -0.12 -5.28 6.59
CA GLN A 146 -0.72 -4.45 7.65
C GLN A 146 0.26 -4.13 8.79
N LEU A 147 1.41 -4.79 8.82
CA LEU A 147 2.35 -4.78 9.94
C LEU A 147 3.58 -3.90 9.65
N LYS A 148 4.30 -3.55 10.73
CA LYS A 148 5.59 -2.84 10.70
C LYS A 148 6.51 -3.34 11.81
#